data_1705bf7350350aa0708d7ebfcf4b1680
#
_entry.id   1705bf7350350aa0708d7ebfcf4b1680
#
_cell.length_a   1.000
_cell.length_b   1.000
_cell.length_c   1.000
_cell.angle_alpha   90.00
_cell.angle_beta   90.00
_cell.angle_gamma   90.00
#
_symmetry.space_group_name_H-M   'P 1'
#
loop_
_entity.id
_entity.type
_entity.pdbx_description
1 polymer ?
#
loop_
_entity_poly.entity_id
_entity_poly.type
_entity_poly.pdbx_seq_one_letter_code
_entity_poly.pdbx_strand_id
1 'polypeptide(L)'
;MTSAAVGSRWRTAPLAGAAALAEMEWNALARRGFHLHQWFLAAEHSGWRPRHVLVSRDGEAGAVFPVYLTGADTPHDLHERWLGPLRGLERIGLAIRPVLSVQSPFSLTSDILGDAQTLPRPVLEHVFELLEEIAVEEGARAVVWPYVDSADGAVIALARERGYAVVPAGATARMRIWWDSFEEYVASRSKSVRRTIRADLTALQAAGLETVTSPGFAEHAARMDALYRDAYRRRNGCDPKLGPGWFNRIAEEPASGIDAMLTWQGGQLVGTSFNLAAGAVLDGTFAAFRQEDRGGPAYLNDLVYEPIRLACARGVETIDLGMSALYPKVLRGARLRRRVALVRGSSPAVHQALAALGKAVAWRQEAKERRMLGALWGPRCYEDAEDLP
;
A
#
# COMPACT_ATOMS: atom_id res chain seq x y z
N MET A 1 -14.83 18.45 -17.47
CA MET A 1 -13.63 18.09 -18.28
C MET A 1 -14.03 17.09 -19.35
N THR A 2 -13.61 17.30 -20.59
CA THR A 2 -13.95 16.45 -21.73
C THR A 2 -12.87 15.39 -21.95
N SER A 3 -13.29 14.17 -22.36
CA SER A 3 -12.38 13.11 -22.79
C SER A 3 -11.54 13.59 -23.99
N ALA A 4 -10.22 13.47 -23.89
CA ALA A 4 -9.31 13.80 -24.98
C ALA A 4 -8.80 12.52 -25.69
N ALA A 5 -8.72 12.56 -27.03
CA ALA A 5 -8.15 11.50 -27.82
C ALA A 5 -6.62 11.65 -27.88
N VAL A 6 -5.87 10.64 -27.46
CA VAL A 6 -4.42 10.56 -27.53
C VAL A 6 -4.02 9.52 -28.58
N GLY A 7 -4.03 9.95 -29.84
CA GLY A 7 -3.92 8.99 -30.95
C GLY A 7 -5.23 8.29 -31.29
N SER A 8 -5.26 7.44 -32.33
CA SER A 8 -6.49 6.85 -32.87
C SER A 8 -7.16 5.80 -31.97
N ARG A 9 -6.45 5.29 -30.95
CA ARG A 9 -6.92 4.17 -30.11
C ARG A 9 -7.02 4.50 -28.62
N TRP A 10 -6.31 5.51 -28.13
CA TRP A 10 -6.24 5.84 -26.72
C TRP A 10 -7.04 7.08 -26.36
N ARG A 11 -7.73 7.02 -25.24
CA ARG A 11 -8.46 8.15 -24.67
C ARG A 11 -8.20 8.21 -23.18
N THR A 12 -8.14 9.41 -22.64
CA THR A 12 -8.07 9.66 -21.20
C THR A 12 -9.28 10.49 -20.79
N ALA A 13 -9.85 10.17 -19.64
CA ALA A 13 -10.99 10.88 -19.10
C ALA A 13 -10.95 10.88 -17.56
N PRO A 14 -11.47 11.91 -16.91
CA PRO A 14 -11.76 11.87 -15.48
C PRO A 14 -12.78 10.78 -15.17
N LEU A 15 -12.57 10.08 -14.06
CA LEU A 15 -13.49 9.09 -13.50
C LEU A 15 -13.87 9.56 -12.10
N ALA A 16 -15.16 9.77 -11.87
CA ALA A 16 -15.69 10.40 -10.66
C ALA A 16 -15.49 9.59 -9.38
N GLY A 17 -15.30 8.28 -9.52
CA GLY A 17 -15.05 7.34 -8.43
C GLY A 17 -15.12 5.91 -8.93
N ALA A 18 -14.83 4.94 -8.07
CA ALA A 18 -14.83 3.52 -8.42
C ALA A 18 -16.21 3.06 -8.90
N ALA A 19 -17.28 3.56 -8.31
CA ALA A 19 -18.66 3.23 -8.72
C ALA A 19 -19.02 3.64 -10.16
N ALA A 20 -18.20 4.47 -10.81
CA ALA A 20 -18.45 4.90 -12.20
C ALA A 20 -17.95 3.88 -13.26
N LEU A 21 -17.28 2.80 -12.83
CA LEU A 21 -16.87 1.69 -13.67
C LEU A 21 -17.43 0.38 -13.09
N ALA A 22 -17.89 -0.53 -13.93
CA ALA A 22 -18.42 -1.81 -13.46
C ALA A 22 -17.36 -2.61 -12.72
N GLU A 23 -17.74 -3.31 -11.64
CA GLU A 23 -16.82 -4.08 -10.81
C GLU A 23 -15.97 -5.06 -11.62
N MET A 24 -16.59 -5.75 -12.57
CA MET A 24 -15.90 -6.72 -13.41
C MET A 24 -14.81 -6.06 -14.28
N GLU A 25 -15.10 -4.90 -14.86
CA GLU A 25 -14.12 -4.13 -15.66
C GLU A 25 -13.00 -3.58 -14.77
N TRP A 26 -13.35 -3.08 -13.57
CA TRP A 26 -12.40 -2.59 -12.60
C TRP A 26 -11.46 -3.70 -12.14
N ASN A 27 -12.01 -4.84 -11.69
CA ASN A 27 -11.24 -5.96 -11.17
C ASN A 27 -10.40 -6.66 -12.25
N ALA A 28 -10.78 -6.59 -13.53
CA ALA A 28 -9.94 -7.05 -14.64
C ALA A 28 -8.63 -6.26 -14.78
N LEU A 29 -8.60 -5.02 -14.31
CA LEU A 29 -7.40 -4.18 -14.25
C LEU A 29 -6.60 -4.35 -12.95
N ALA A 30 -7.14 -5.06 -11.96
CA ALA A 30 -6.47 -5.22 -10.67
C ALA A 30 -5.22 -6.09 -10.80
N ARG A 31 -4.07 -5.57 -10.35
CA ARG A 31 -2.76 -6.25 -10.37
C ARG A 31 -2.30 -6.68 -8.98
N ARG A 32 -3.00 -6.20 -7.95
CA ARG A 32 -2.71 -6.48 -6.54
C ARG A 32 -3.96 -6.23 -5.69
N GLY A 33 -3.96 -6.72 -4.47
CA GLY A 33 -5.11 -6.68 -3.59
C GLY A 33 -5.65 -5.28 -3.29
N PHE A 34 -4.77 -4.29 -3.16
CA PHE A 34 -5.19 -2.88 -2.98
C PHE A 34 -5.89 -2.28 -4.21
N HIS A 35 -5.97 -3.00 -5.34
CA HIS A 35 -6.69 -2.56 -6.54
C HIS A 35 -8.13 -3.08 -6.61
N LEU A 36 -8.58 -3.89 -5.67
CA LEU A 36 -9.94 -4.44 -5.66
C LEU A 36 -10.99 -3.32 -5.60
N HIS A 37 -12.01 -3.41 -6.43
CA HIS A 37 -13.10 -2.42 -6.56
C HIS A 37 -13.74 -2.09 -5.20
N GLN A 38 -14.07 -3.12 -4.43
CA GLN A 38 -14.68 -2.96 -3.11
C GLN A 38 -13.78 -2.20 -2.12
N TRP A 39 -12.45 -2.34 -2.23
CA TRP A 39 -11.50 -1.59 -1.41
C TRP A 39 -11.60 -0.09 -1.68
N PHE A 40 -11.77 0.29 -2.94
CA PHE A 40 -11.98 1.68 -3.34
C PHE A 40 -13.34 2.20 -2.90
N LEU A 41 -14.43 1.44 -3.11
CA LEU A 41 -15.76 1.81 -2.65
C LEU A 41 -15.79 2.06 -1.15
N ALA A 42 -15.18 1.18 -0.34
CA ALA A 42 -15.12 1.35 1.10
C ALA A 42 -14.37 2.65 1.50
N ALA A 43 -13.29 3.01 0.78
CA ALA A 43 -12.55 4.26 1.02
C ALA A 43 -13.41 5.48 0.66
N GLU A 44 -14.03 5.47 -0.50
CA GLU A 44 -14.85 6.58 -1.00
C GLU A 44 -16.08 6.82 -0.12
N HIS A 45 -16.79 5.77 0.29
CA HIS A 45 -17.86 5.84 1.28
C HIS A 45 -17.38 6.30 2.67
N SER A 46 -16.09 6.19 2.95
CA SER A 46 -15.48 6.65 4.20
C SER A 46 -14.93 8.08 4.12
N GLY A 47 -15.23 8.81 3.04
CA GLY A 47 -14.92 10.23 2.89
C GLY A 47 -13.66 10.53 2.07
N TRP A 48 -13.06 9.54 1.41
CA TRP A 48 -12.04 9.80 0.40
C TRP A 48 -12.70 10.48 -0.81
N ARG A 49 -12.04 11.50 -1.37
CA ARG A 49 -12.56 12.30 -2.49
C ARG A 49 -11.88 11.90 -3.79
N PRO A 50 -12.48 10.99 -4.60
CA PRO A 50 -11.85 10.49 -5.81
C PRO A 50 -11.79 11.56 -6.91
N ARG A 51 -10.71 11.48 -7.70
CA ARG A 51 -10.44 12.27 -8.92
C ARG A 51 -9.67 11.39 -9.89
N HIS A 52 -10.12 10.15 -10.08
CA HIS A 52 -9.40 9.15 -10.86
C HIS A 52 -9.27 9.57 -12.33
N VAL A 53 -8.26 9.03 -13.00
CA VAL A 53 -8.10 9.17 -14.44
C VAL A 53 -8.21 7.79 -15.07
N LEU A 54 -9.21 7.61 -15.93
CA LEU A 54 -9.40 6.43 -16.75
C LEU A 54 -8.63 6.59 -18.05
N VAL A 55 -7.86 5.59 -18.40
CA VAL A 55 -7.26 5.42 -19.74
C VAL A 55 -7.99 4.27 -20.43
N SER A 56 -8.59 4.56 -21.57
CA SER A 56 -9.26 3.55 -22.41
C SER A 56 -8.53 3.35 -23.72
N ARG A 57 -8.63 2.12 -24.24
CA ARG A 57 -8.11 1.73 -25.55
C ARG A 57 -9.24 1.11 -26.36
N ASP A 58 -9.50 1.65 -27.55
CA ASP A 58 -10.57 1.19 -28.45
C ASP A 58 -11.97 1.16 -27.76
N GLY A 59 -12.18 1.98 -26.73
CA GLY A 59 -13.43 2.04 -25.95
C GLY A 59 -13.45 1.19 -24.68
N GLU A 60 -12.50 0.29 -24.50
CA GLU A 60 -12.38 -0.56 -23.29
C GLU A 60 -11.44 0.07 -22.24
N ALA A 61 -11.68 -0.18 -20.97
CA ALA A 61 -10.81 0.27 -19.89
C ALA A 61 -9.44 -0.42 -19.98
N GLY A 62 -8.37 0.35 -20.11
CA GLY A 62 -7.00 -0.16 -20.21
C GLY A 62 -6.16 0.11 -18.96
N ALA A 63 -6.42 1.22 -18.26
CA ALA A 63 -5.79 1.53 -16.98
C ALA A 63 -6.63 2.54 -16.19
N VAL A 64 -6.49 2.52 -14.86
CA VAL A 64 -7.01 3.56 -13.96
C VAL A 64 -5.85 4.09 -13.10
N PHE A 65 -5.69 5.39 -13.09
CA PHE A 65 -4.80 6.09 -12.16
C PHE A 65 -5.64 6.47 -10.93
N PRO A 66 -5.41 5.83 -9.78
CA PRO A 66 -6.12 6.16 -8.56
C PRO A 66 -5.69 7.52 -8.05
N VAL A 67 -6.59 8.47 -7.99
CA VAL A 67 -6.29 9.85 -7.58
C VAL A 67 -7.29 10.30 -6.55
N TYR A 68 -6.80 10.90 -5.47
CA TYR A 68 -7.61 11.43 -4.39
C TYR A 68 -7.20 12.85 -4.02
N LEU A 69 -8.20 13.72 -3.84
CA LEU A 69 -7.98 15.03 -3.25
C LEU A 69 -7.99 14.90 -1.73
N THR A 70 -6.91 15.28 -1.10
CA THR A 70 -6.70 15.09 0.33
C THR A 70 -6.50 16.41 1.05
N GLY A 71 -7.47 16.78 1.88
CA GLY A 71 -7.43 17.96 2.77
C GLY A 71 -7.10 17.61 4.23
N ALA A 72 -7.28 18.57 5.11
CA ALA A 72 -7.09 18.36 6.56
C ALA A 72 -8.08 17.35 7.14
N ASP A 73 -9.29 17.29 6.59
CA ASP A 73 -10.42 16.50 7.10
C ASP A 73 -10.57 15.14 6.38
N THR A 74 -9.72 14.87 5.40
CA THR A 74 -9.81 13.61 4.65
C THR A 74 -9.15 12.48 5.45
N PRO A 75 -9.79 11.30 5.57
CA PRO A 75 -9.21 10.15 6.22
C PRO A 75 -8.07 9.58 5.37
N HIS A 76 -6.86 10.08 5.56
CA HIS A 76 -5.71 9.68 4.77
C HIS A 76 -4.46 9.49 5.63
N ASP A 77 -3.97 8.25 5.72
CA ASP A 77 -2.85 7.88 6.60
C ASP A 77 -1.49 8.46 6.15
N LEU A 78 -1.32 8.70 4.85
CA LEU A 78 -0.04 9.18 4.29
C LEU A 78 0.34 10.58 4.71
N HIS A 79 -0.64 11.43 4.98
CA HIS A 79 -0.39 12.80 5.42
C HIS A 79 0.35 12.87 6.75
N GLU A 80 0.12 11.92 7.65
CA GLU A 80 0.80 11.93 8.94
C GLU A 80 2.29 11.61 8.80
N ARG A 81 2.64 10.68 7.92
CA ARG A 81 4.04 10.27 7.72
C ARG A 81 4.84 11.27 6.89
N TRP A 82 4.23 11.80 5.81
CA TRP A 82 4.89 12.68 4.86
C TRP A 82 4.67 14.16 5.13
N LEU A 83 3.43 14.55 5.40
CA LEU A 83 3.04 15.95 5.55
C LEU A 83 2.92 16.38 7.02
N GLY A 84 2.88 15.43 7.96
CA GLY A 84 2.84 15.74 9.39
C GLY A 84 3.94 16.70 9.84
N PRO A 85 5.21 16.49 9.46
CA PRO A 85 6.30 17.42 9.77
C PRO A 85 6.13 18.81 9.17
N LEU A 86 5.35 18.97 8.09
CA LEU A 86 5.09 20.27 7.44
C LEU A 86 3.98 21.09 8.09
N ARG A 87 3.22 20.54 9.05
CA ARG A 87 2.21 21.32 9.80
C ARG A 87 2.80 22.60 10.44
N GLY A 88 4.11 22.58 10.72
CA GLY A 88 4.83 23.76 11.17
C GLY A 88 4.91 24.87 10.12
N LEU A 89 4.98 24.52 8.83
CA LEU A 89 5.04 25.49 7.73
C LEU A 89 3.68 26.16 7.48
N GLU A 90 2.57 25.46 7.72
CA GLU A 90 1.23 26.03 7.64
C GLU A 90 1.05 27.16 8.66
N ARG A 91 1.71 27.07 9.84
CA ARG A 91 1.69 28.12 10.87
C ARG A 91 2.42 29.41 10.44
N ILE A 92 3.35 29.31 9.52
CA ILE A 92 4.07 30.49 8.95
C ILE A 92 3.52 30.90 7.58
N GLY A 93 2.30 30.45 7.24
CA GLY A 93 1.58 30.89 6.05
C GLY A 93 1.87 30.08 4.77
N LEU A 94 2.70 29.04 4.81
CA LEU A 94 2.93 28.17 3.66
C LEU A 94 1.91 27.01 3.68
N ALA A 95 0.76 27.23 3.04
CA ALA A 95 -0.26 26.19 2.89
C ALA A 95 0.25 25.10 1.93
N ILE A 96 0.25 23.85 2.39
CA ILE A 96 0.66 22.66 1.60
C ILE A 96 -0.52 21.74 1.28
N ARG A 97 -1.71 22.07 1.75
CA ARG A 97 -2.96 21.34 1.49
C ARG A 97 -3.99 22.23 0.83
N PRO A 98 -4.96 21.67 0.10
CA PRO A 98 -5.12 20.24 -0.22
C PRO A 98 -4.02 19.71 -1.15
N VAL A 99 -3.87 18.37 -1.18
CA VAL A 99 -2.91 17.65 -2.05
C VAL A 99 -3.66 16.70 -2.96
N LEU A 100 -3.31 16.66 -4.23
CA LEU A 100 -3.75 15.62 -5.15
C LEU A 100 -2.80 14.43 -5.04
N SER A 101 -3.28 13.31 -4.51
CA SER A 101 -2.47 12.12 -4.24
C SER A 101 -2.80 10.99 -5.21
N VAL A 102 -1.80 10.45 -5.90
CA VAL A 102 -1.94 9.33 -6.84
C VAL A 102 -1.55 8.05 -6.13
N GLN A 103 -2.54 7.28 -5.70
CA GLN A 103 -2.35 6.03 -4.97
C GLN A 103 -3.65 5.27 -4.73
N SER A 104 -3.58 3.96 -4.55
CA SER A 104 -4.68 3.16 -4.01
C SER A 104 -4.88 3.45 -2.51
N PRO A 105 -6.11 3.39 -2.00
CA PRO A 105 -6.39 3.67 -0.59
C PRO A 105 -5.58 2.78 0.35
N PHE A 106 -4.94 3.39 1.34
CA PHE A 106 -4.11 2.74 2.36
C PHE A 106 -2.94 1.89 1.85
N SER A 107 -2.68 1.90 0.55
CA SER A 107 -1.55 1.20 -0.04
C SER A 107 -0.23 1.89 0.28
N LEU A 108 0.82 1.09 0.42
CA LEU A 108 2.22 1.55 0.48
C LEU A 108 2.89 1.47 -0.90
N THR A 109 2.06 1.47 -1.95
CA THR A 109 2.48 1.53 -3.35
C THR A 109 1.57 2.49 -4.11
N SER A 110 2.14 3.25 -5.04
CA SER A 110 1.41 4.12 -5.96
C SER A 110 1.33 3.49 -7.34
N ASP A 111 1.00 2.20 -7.34
CA ASP A 111 0.79 1.47 -8.58
C ASP A 111 -0.55 1.88 -9.20
N ILE A 112 -0.64 1.81 -10.51
CA ILE A 112 -1.88 2.01 -11.26
C ILE A 112 -2.62 0.67 -11.46
N LEU A 113 -3.91 0.72 -11.66
CA LEU A 113 -4.66 -0.42 -12.17
C LEU A 113 -4.33 -0.58 -13.66
N GLY A 114 -4.21 -1.81 -14.12
CA GLY A 114 -3.67 -2.09 -15.46
C GLY A 114 -2.13 -2.11 -15.45
N ASP A 115 -1.54 -2.01 -16.62
CA ASP A 115 -0.08 -2.10 -16.78
C ASP A 115 0.50 -0.79 -17.33
N ALA A 116 1.16 -0.03 -16.45
CA ALA A 116 1.81 1.24 -16.82
C ALA A 116 2.89 1.06 -17.91
N GLN A 117 3.56 -0.10 -17.95
CA GLN A 117 4.65 -0.34 -18.88
C GLN A 117 4.15 -0.54 -20.31
N THR A 118 2.87 -0.93 -20.45
CA THR A 118 2.23 -1.07 -21.79
C THR A 118 1.63 0.23 -22.32
N LEU A 119 1.54 1.28 -21.47
CA LEU A 119 1.02 2.56 -21.89
C LEU A 119 2.04 3.32 -22.76
N PRO A 120 1.64 3.78 -23.95
CA PRO A 120 2.50 4.62 -24.78
C PRO A 120 2.90 5.91 -24.04
N ARG A 121 4.13 6.38 -24.25
CA ARG A 121 4.62 7.61 -23.64
C ARG A 121 3.68 8.81 -23.81
N PRO A 122 3.09 9.09 -25.00
CA PRO A 122 2.15 10.22 -25.14
C PRO A 122 0.91 10.10 -24.24
N VAL A 123 0.46 8.86 -23.96
CA VAL A 123 -0.67 8.61 -23.03
C VAL A 123 -0.26 8.99 -21.60
N LEU A 124 0.92 8.56 -21.16
CA LEU A 124 1.44 8.93 -19.85
C LEU A 124 1.64 10.45 -19.73
N GLU A 125 2.18 11.09 -20.76
CA GLU A 125 2.34 12.57 -20.82
C GLU A 125 1.00 13.26 -20.60
N HIS A 126 -0.03 12.81 -21.29
CA HIS A 126 -1.38 13.39 -21.15
C HIS A 126 -2.01 13.10 -19.77
N VAL A 127 -1.75 11.94 -19.18
CA VAL A 127 -2.18 11.66 -17.79
C VAL A 127 -1.54 12.66 -16.82
N PHE A 128 -0.25 12.95 -16.95
CA PHE A 128 0.40 13.95 -16.11
C PHE A 128 -0.20 15.35 -16.31
N GLU A 129 -0.54 15.72 -17.55
CA GLU A 129 -1.25 16.98 -17.86
C GLU A 129 -2.59 17.06 -17.16
N LEU A 130 -3.42 16.03 -17.28
CA LEU A 130 -4.70 15.96 -16.59
C LEU A 130 -4.57 16.04 -15.07
N LEU A 131 -3.56 15.38 -14.48
CA LEU A 131 -3.32 15.48 -13.04
C LEU A 131 -2.96 16.91 -12.61
N GLU A 132 -2.19 17.61 -13.42
CA GLU A 132 -1.83 19.00 -13.20
C GLU A 132 -3.03 19.95 -13.37
N GLU A 133 -3.88 19.71 -14.37
CA GLU A 133 -5.14 20.43 -14.57
C GLU A 133 -6.12 20.22 -13.41
N ILE A 134 -6.36 18.95 -13.02
CA ILE A 134 -7.19 18.61 -11.85
C ILE A 134 -6.65 19.31 -10.59
N ALA A 135 -5.33 19.33 -10.41
CA ALA A 135 -4.73 19.99 -9.25
C ALA A 135 -5.01 21.49 -9.22
N VAL A 136 -4.98 22.17 -10.38
CA VAL A 136 -5.31 23.58 -10.51
C VAL A 136 -6.80 23.81 -10.23
N GLU A 137 -7.69 23.06 -10.85
CA GLU A 137 -9.14 23.17 -10.68
C GLU A 137 -9.59 22.96 -9.23
N GLU A 138 -8.99 21.98 -8.55
CA GLU A 138 -9.30 21.63 -7.15
C GLU A 138 -8.53 22.52 -6.14
N GLY A 139 -7.72 23.46 -6.61
CA GLY A 139 -6.90 24.33 -5.75
C GLY A 139 -5.85 23.56 -4.95
N ALA A 140 -5.42 22.40 -5.44
CA ALA A 140 -4.42 21.58 -4.77
C ALA A 140 -3.06 22.31 -4.73
N ARG A 141 -2.38 22.21 -3.60
CA ARG A 141 -1.07 22.83 -3.38
C ARG A 141 0.08 21.97 -3.87
N ALA A 142 -0.18 20.69 -4.11
CA ALA A 142 0.80 19.77 -4.68
C ALA A 142 0.11 18.58 -5.36
N VAL A 143 0.82 17.98 -6.32
CA VAL A 143 0.57 16.62 -6.82
C VAL A 143 1.64 15.71 -6.21
N VAL A 144 1.22 14.60 -5.60
CA VAL A 144 2.12 13.64 -4.93
C VAL A 144 1.79 12.20 -5.33
N TRP A 145 2.80 11.47 -5.77
CA TRP A 145 2.76 10.01 -5.92
C TRP A 145 3.64 9.43 -4.81
N PRO A 146 3.10 8.96 -3.70
CA PRO A 146 3.88 8.78 -2.48
C PRO A 146 4.82 7.57 -2.47
N TYR A 147 4.54 6.49 -3.22
CA TYR A 147 5.27 5.22 -3.14
C TYR A 147 5.39 4.53 -4.50
N VAL A 148 5.90 5.24 -5.50
CA VAL A 148 6.19 4.67 -6.82
C VAL A 148 7.32 3.64 -6.69
N ASP A 149 7.22 2.54 -7.40
CA ASP A 149 8.29 1.55 -7.47
C ASP A 149 9.55 2.16 -8.09
N SER A 150 10.71 1.99 -7.46
CA SER A 150 11.96 2.56 -7.98
C SER A 150 12.37 1.96 -9.33
N ALA A 151 11.83 0.82 -9.73
CA ALA A 151 12.06 0.21 -11.04
C ALA A 151 11.10 0.74 -12.12
N ASP A 152 10.10 1.54 -11.78
CA ASP A 152 9.21 2.16 -12.76
C ASP A 152 9.90 3.35 -13.43
N GLY A 153 10.94 3.02 -14.21
CA GLY A 153 11.82 4.01 -14.83
C GLY A 153 11.11 4.95 -15.80
N ALA A 154 10.08 4.50 -16.50
CA ALA A 154 9.34 5.30 -17.47
C ALA A 154 8.57 6.43 -16.78
N VAL A 155 7.81 6.10 -15.75
CA VAL A 155 7.04 7.08 -14.96
C VAL A 155 7.99 8.05 -14.24
N ILE A 156 9.08 7.55 -13.65
CA ILE A 156 10.07 8.37 -12.94
C ILE A 156 10.81 9.32 -13.88
N ALA A 157 11.20 8.87 -15.08
CA ALA A 157 11.87 9.70 -16.07
C ALA A 157 10.95 10.83 -16.54
N LEU A 158 9.70 10.50 -16.91
CA LEU A 158 8.72 11.48 -17.35
C LEU A 158 8.40 12.49 -16.23
N ALA A 159 8.26 12.03 -14.98
CA ALA A 159 8.04 12.93 -13.85
C ALA A 159 9.19 13.94 -13.69
N ARG A 160 10.45 13.50 -13.84
CA ARG A 160 11.62 14.42 -13.80
C ARG A 160 11.58 15.44 -14.92
N GLU A 161 11.30 15.03 -16.15
CA GLU A 161 11.17 15.91 -17.31
C GLU A 161 10.08 16.97 -17.09
N ARG A 162 9.00 16.60 -16.40
CA ARG A 162 7.91 17.52 -16.04
C ARG A 162 8.18 18.33 -14.76
N GLY A 163 9.37 18.28 -14.21
CA GLY A 163 9.79 19.06 -13.04
C GLY A 163 9.30 18.54 -11.70
N TYR A 164 8.93 17.26 -11.60
CA TYR A 164 8.68 16.63 -10.29
C TYR A 164 10.00 16.36 -9.56
N ALA A 165 10.04 16.65 -8.28
CA ALA A 165 11.12 16.17 -7.43
C ALA A 165 10.91 14.66 -7.15
N VAL A 166 11.96 13.88 -7.38
CA VAL A 166 11.98 12.45 -7.05
C VAL A 166 12.73 12.28 -5.74
N VAL A 167 12.04 11.82 -4.71
CA VAL A 167 12.61 11.67 -3.36
C VAL A 167 12.43 10.25 -2.86
N PRO A 168 13.42 9.66 -2.17
CA PRO A 168 13.25 8.32 -1.60
C PRO A 168 12.09 8.26 -0.61
N ALA A 169 11.32 7.17 -0.65
CA ALA A 169 10.11 6.97 0.16
C ALA A 169 10.19 5.72 1.07
N GLY A 170 11.39 5.17 1.27
CA GLY A 170 11.62 3.96 2.03
C GLY A 170 11.56 2.69 1.18
N ALA A 171 11.30 1.56 1.83
CA ALA A 171 11.20 0.27 1.14
C ALA A 171 10.09 -0.60 1.72
N THR A 172 9.42 -1.39 0.87
CA THR A 172 8.51 -2.46 1.27
C THR A 172 9.25 -3.79 1.31
N ALA A 173 8.90 -4.65 2.26
CA ALA A 173 9.41 -6.02 2.30
C ALA A 173 8.53 -6.90 1.40
N ARG A 174 9.12 -7.52 0.40
CA ARG A 174 8.44 -8.41 -0.54
C ARG A 174 9.04 -9.81 -0.46
N MET A 175 8.22 -10.82 -0.71
CA MET A 175 8.64 -12.21 -0.75
C MET A 175 8.11 -12.87 -2.02
N ARG A 176 9.02 -13.35 -2.88
CA ARG A 176 8.66 -14.19 -4.02
C ARG A 176 8.30 -15.58 -3.51
N ILE A 177 7.23 -16.12 -4.04
CA ILE A 177 6.72 -17.45 -3.71
C ILE A 177 7.00 -18.34 -4.92
N TRP A 178 7.79 -19.38 -4.70
CA TRP A 178 8.10 -20.43 -5.70
C TRP A 178 7.99 -21.82 -5.07
N TRP A 179 7.43 -21.88 -3.87
CA TRP A 179 7.19 -23.12 -3.13
C TRP A 179 5.73 -23.51 -3.32
N ASP A 180 5.49 -24.82 -3.43
CA ASP A 180 4.13 -25.35 -3.51
C ASP A 180 3.49 -25.50 -2.11
N SER A 181 4.32 -25.44 -1.05
CA SER A 181 3.85 -25.57 0.33
C SER A 181 4.68 -24.75 1.33
N PHE A 182 4.10 -24.53 2.51
CA PHE A 182 4.82 -23.90 3.62
C PHE A 182 6.01 -24.74 4.11
N GLU A 183 5.90 -26.07 4.02
CA GLU A 183 6.95 -27.02 4.39
C GLU A 183 8.16 -26.86 3.47
N GLU A 184 7.94 -26.70 2.17
CA GLU A 184 9.01 -26.44 1.20
C GLU A 184 9.66 -25.09 1.44
N TYR A 185 8.84 -24.04 1.73
CA TYR A 185 9.40 -22.76 2.16
C TYR A 185 10.32 -22.95 3.37
N VAL A 186 9.89 -23.63 4.42
CA VAL A 186 10.72 -23.89 5.62
C VAL A 186 11.97 -24.66 5.24
N ALA A 187 11.86 -25.72 4.42
CA ALA A 187 13.00 -26.53 3.98
C ALA A 187 14.05 -25.72 3.22
N SER A 188 13.62 -24.73 2.42
CA SER A 188 14.51 -23.85 1.64
C SER A 188 15.33 -22.87 2.51
N ARG A 189 14.99 -22.69 3.79
CA ARG A 189 15.70 -21.76 4.68
C ARG A 189 16.96 -22.38 5.28
N SER A 190 17.90 -21.53 5.72
CA SER A 190 19.09 -21.95 6.43
C SER A 190 18.72 -22.68 7.74
N LYS A 191 19.63 -23.51 8.26
CA LYS A 191 19.41 -24.29 9.50
C LYS A 191 19.00 -23.39 10.69
N SER A 192 19.61 -22.21 10.82
CA SER A 192 19.31 -21.25 11.89
C SER A 192 17.90 -20.67 11.74
N VAL A 193 17.50 -20.26 10.52
CA VAL A 193 16.17 -19.72 10.24
C VAL A 193 15.09 -20.79 10.45
N ARG A 194 15.32 -22.02 9.97
CA ARG A 194 14.39 -23.14 10.25
C ARG A 194 14.16 -23.36 11.74
N ARG A 195 15.24 -23.28 12.54
CA ARG A 195 15.11 -23.42 14.01
C ARG A 195 14.27 -22.29 14.59
N THR A 196 14.48 -21.05 14.13
CA THR A 196 13.68 -19.88 14.56
C THR A 196 12.20 -20.06 14.19
N ILE A 197 11.89 -20.44 12.95
CA ILE A 197 10.51 -20.67 12.52
C ILE A 197 9.82 -21.74 13.39
N ARG A 198 10.51 -22.86 13.64
CA ARG A 198 9.95 -23.92 14.49
C ARG A 198 9.71 -23.44 15.93
N ALA A 199 10.63 -22.65 16.48
CA ALA A 199 10.47 -22.08 17.81
C ALA A 199 9.26 -21.13 17.88
N ASP A 200 9.05 -20.30 16.85
CA ASP A 200 7.89 -19.40 16.76
C ASP A 200 6.58 -20.21 16.74
N LEU A 201 6.50 -21.26 15.91
CA LEU A 201 5.30 -22.10 15.80
C LEU A 201 5.04 -22.89 17.10
N THR A 202 6.10 -23.38 17.76
CA THR A 202 5.97 -24.03 19.07
C THR A 202 5.47 -23.05 20.13
N ALA A 203 5.97 -21.81 20.13
CA ALA A 203 5.52 -20.78 21.04
C ALA A 203 4.06 -20.37 20.79
N LEU A 204 3.63 -20.33 19.52
CA LEU A 204 2.23 -20.10 19.15
C LEU A 204 1.30 -21.17 19.76
N GLN A 205 1.66 -22.45 19.58
CA GLN A 205 0.92 -23.57 20.14
C GLN A 205 0.90 -23.56 21.67
N ALA A 206 2.06 -23.32 22.30
CA ALA A 206 2.18 -23.27 23.75
C ALA A 206 1.36 -22.12 24.37
N ALA A 207 1.17 -21.02 23.64
CA ALA A 207 0.32 -19.92 24.05
C ALA A 207 -1.19 -20.17 23.81
N GLY A 208 -1.57 -21.33 23.23
CA GLY A 208 -2.97 -21.62 22.89
C GLY A 208 -3.56 -20.62 21.87
N LEU A 209 -2.71 -20.16 20.95
CA LEU A 209 -3.11 -19.24 19.88
C LEU A 209 -3.51 -20.02 18.64
N GLU A 210 -4.68 -19.70 18.10
CA GLU A 210 -5.22 -20.29 16.87
C GLU A 210 -5.51 -19.20 15.86
N THR A 211 -4.95 -19.30 14.65
CA THR A 211 -5.21 -18.37 13.55
C THR A 211 -6.09 -19.03 12.51
N VAL A 212 -7.16 -18.33 12.13
CA VAL A 212 -8.09 -18.75 11.08
C VAL A 212 -8.10 -17.69 9.98
N THR A 213 -7.97 -18.14 8.74
CA THR A 213 -8.19 -17.30 7.55
C THR A 213 -9.67 -17.37 7.17
N SER A 214 -10.34 -16.24 7.15
CA SER A 214 -11.77 -16.15 6.88
C SER A 214 -12.06 -15.20 5.72
N PRO A 215 -12.64 -15.67 4.61
CA PRO A 215 -13.15 -14.83 3.55
C PRO A 215 -14.47 -14.14 3.96
N GLY A 216 -15.24 -14.74 4.89
CA GLY A 216 -16.46 -14.16 5.45
C GLY A 216 -16.23 -13.78 6.92
N PHE A 217 -15.99 -12.51 7.21
CA PHE A 217 -15.65 -12.02 8.55
C PHE A 217 -16.65 -10.98 9.11
N ALA A 218 -17.84 -10.88 8.52
CA ALA A 218 -18.85 -9.87 8.90
C ALA A 218 -19.22 -9.92 10.40
N GLU A 219 -19.38 -11.11 10.96
CA GLU A 219 -19.67 -11.29 12.38
C GLU A 219 -18.52 -10.84 13.32
N HIS A 220 -17.31 -10.70 12.77
CA HIS A 220 -16.11 -10.32 13.50
C HIS A 220 -15.69 -8.87 13.24
N ALA A 221 -16.25 -8.21 12.24
CA ALA A 221 -15.84 -6.89 11.76
C ALA A 221 -15.78 -5.83 12.88
N ALA A 222 -16.78 -5.79 13.74
CA ALA A 222 -16.82 -4.85 14.86
C ALA A 222 -15.68 -5.11 15.90
N ARG A 223 -15.35 -6.39 16.16
CA ARG A 223 -14.25 -6.76 17.06
C ARG A 223 -12.90 -6.44 16.44
N MET A 224 -12.75 -6.66 15.13
CA MET A 224 -11.55 -6.30 14.37
C MET A 224 -11.33 -4.78 14.39
N ASP A 225 -12.37 -3.98 14.13
CA ASP A 225 -12.30 -2.51 14.18
C ASP A 225 -11.87 -2.02 15.57
N ALA A 226 -12.49 -2.56 16.63
CA ALA A 226 -12.15 -2.20 18.01
C ALA A 226 -10.68 -2.52 18.34
N LEU A 227 -10.19 -3.73 17.98
CA LEU A 227 -8.81 -4.15 18.19
C LEU A 227 -7.83 -3.29 17.38
N TYR A 228 -8.16 -2.98 16.13
CA TYR A 228 -7.33 -2.13 15.28
C TYR A 228 -7.22 -0.70 15.83
N ARG A 229 -8.35 -0.07 16.21
CA ARG A 229 -8.36 1.28 16.77
C ARG A 229 -7.57 1.36 18.05
N ASP A 230 -7.72 0.39 18.92
CA ASP A 230 -6.97 0.33 20.18
C ASP A 230 -5.45 0.16 19.91
N ALA A 231 -5.04 -0.78 19.07
CA ALA A 231 -3.65 -0.96 18.68
C ALA A 231 -3.07 0.29 17.97
N TYR A 232 -3.87 0.98 17.15
CA TYR A 232 -3.46 2.20 16.45
C TYR A 232 -3.24 3.35 17.44
N ARG A 233 -4.19 3.59 18.38
CA ARG A 233 -4.07 4.62 19.44
C ARG A 233 -2.82 4.40 20.28
N ARG A 234 -2.58 3.17 20.71
CA ARG A 234 -1.37 2.84 21.50
C ARG A 234 -0.09 3.16 20.74
N ARG A 235 -0.06 2.95 19.43
CA ARG A 235 1.13 3.16 18.58
C ARG A 235 1.35 4.61 18.22
N ASN A 236 0.29 5.34 17.91
CA ASN A 236 0.34 6.65 17.26
C ASN A 236 -0.16 7.80 18.16
N GLY A 237 -0.75 7.51 19.33
CA GLY A 237 -1.28 8.51 20.25
C GLY A 237 -2.56 9.22 19.74
N CYS A 238 -3.18 8.72 18.67
CA CYS A 238 -4.40 9.29 18.08
C CYS A 238 -5.25 8.18 17.45
N ASP A 239 -6.50 8.49 17.14
CA ASP A 239 -7.38 7.59 16.42
C ASP A 239 -6.94 7.38 14.96
N PRO A 240 -7.16 6.17 14.39
CA PRO A 240 -6.93 5.96 12.97
C PRO A 240 -7.92 6.80 12.15
N LYS A 241 -7.43 7.34 11.04
CA LYS A 241 -8.26 8.07 10.08
C LYS A 241 -9.05 7.12 9.17
N LEU A 242 -9.67 6.12 9.78
CA LEU A 242 -10.63 5.26 9.12
C LEU A 242 -12.03 5.85 9.35
N GLY A 243 -12.81 5.97 8.29
CA GLY A 243 -14.20 6.33 8.42
C GLY A 243 -14.97 5.33 9.32
N PRO A 244 -16.06 5.76 9.94
CA PRO A 244 -16.88 4.87 10.76
C PRO A 244 -17.38 3.69 9.92
N GLY A 245 -17.33 2.48 10.51
CA GLY A 245 -17.81 1.27 9.85
C GLY A 245 -16.94 0.74 8.71
N TRP A 246 -15.68 1.18 8.56
CA TRP A 246 -14.77 0.72 7.52
C TRP A 246 -14.70 -0.82 7.42
N PHE A 247 -14.45 -1.50 8.56
CA PHE A 247 -14.37 -2.96 8.59
C PHE A 247 -15.71 -3.63 8.21
N ASN A 248 -16.83 -3.06 8.66
CA ASN A 248 -18.16 -3.58 8.30
C ASN A 248 -18.41 -3.46 6.80
N ARG A 249 -18.07 -2.32 6.18
CA ARG A 249 -18.27 -2.11 4.73
C ARG A 249 -17.49 -3.09 3.88
N ILE A 250 -16.26 -3.41 4.27
CA ILE A 250 -15.47 -4.44 3.57
C ILE A 250 -16.07 -5.83 3.78
N ALA A 251 -16.75 -6.06 4.89
CA ALA A 251 -17.34 -7.35 5.23
C ALA A 251 -18.76 -7.57 4.67
N GLU A 252 -19.50 -6.49 4.35
CA GLU A 252 -20.88 -6.55 3.81
C GLU A 252 -20.94 -7.22 2.43
N GLU A 253 -19.94 -6.94 1.61
CA GLU A 253 -19.80 -7.55 0.28
C GLU A 253 -18.39 -8.13 0.16
N PRO A 254 -18.14 -9.34 0.68
CA PRO A 254 -16.82 -9.92 0.66
C PRO A 254 -16.40 -10.19 -0.78
N ALA A 255 -15.56 -9.28 -1.34
CA ALA A 255 -14.98 -9.49 -2.65
C ALA A 255 -14.07 -10.73 -2.61
N SER A 256 -14.12 -11.51 -3.66
CA SER A 256 -13.11 -12.54 -3.89
C SER A 256 -11.71 -11.91 -3.80
N GLY A 257 -10.88 -12.42 -2.91
CA GLY A 257 -9.52 -11.92 -2.69
C GLY A 257 -9.32 -11.06 -1.44
N ILE A 258 -10.35 -10.79 -0.63
CA ILE A 258 -10.20 -10.15 0.69
C ILE A 258 -10.41 -11.21 1.78
N ASP A 259 -9.36 -11.52 2.53
CA ASP A 259 -9.41 -12.43 3.66
C ASP A 259 -9.03 -11.70 4.95
N ALA A 260 -9.76 -11.97 6.02
CA ALA A 260 -9.35 -11.62 7.37
C ALA A 260 -8.57 -12.77 7.99
N MET A 261 -7.44 -12.47 8.60
CA MET A 261 -6.80 -13.37 9.55
C MET A 261 -7.27 -13.03 10.95
N LEU A 262 -7.76 -14.02 11.66
CA LEU A 262 -8.34 -13.89 12.99
C LEU A 262 -7.57 -14.81 13.94
N THR A 263 -6.83 -14.23 14.87
CA THR A 263 -6.08 -14.99 15.89
C THR A 263 -6.82 -14.97 17.21
N TRP A 264 -7.11 -16.14 17.69
CA TRP A 264 -7.90 -16.42 18.89
C TRP A 264 -7.05 -16.97 20.02
N GLN A 265 -7.43 -16.63 21.26
CA GLN A 265 -6.90 -17.24 22.48
C GLN A 265 -8.04 -17.38 23.49
N GLY A 266 -8.37 -18.60 23.89
CA GLY A 266 -9.44 -18.84 24.84
C GLY A 266 -10.79 -18.24 24.44
N GLY A 267 -11.13 -18.25 23.13
CA GLY A 267 -12.36 -17.67 22.59
C GLY A 267 -12.36 -16.13 22.44
N GLN A 268 -11.26 -15.46 22.76
CA GLN A 268 -11.11 -14.03 22.56
C GLN A 268 -10.28 -13.72 21.31
N LEU A 269 -10.70 -12.75 20.50
CA LEU A 269 -9.95 -12.24 19.37
C LEU A 269 -8.77 -11.40 19.89
N VAL A 270 -7.55 -11.85 19.64
CA VAL A 270 -6.31 -11.25 20.15
C VAL A 270 -5.42 -10.65 19.07
N GLY A 271 -5.63 -11.09 17.83
CA GLY A 271 -4.92 -10.61 16.65
C GLY A 271 -5.82 -10.59 15.43
N THR A 272 -5.57 -9.66 14.53
CA THR A 272 -6.23 -9.59 13.22
C THR A 272 -5.35 -8.92 12.19
N SER A 273 -5.52 -9.31 10.92
CA SER A 273 -4.98 -8.61 9.76
C SER A 273 -5.84 -8.89 8.54
N PHE A 274 -5.65 -8.11 7.46
CA PHE A 274 -6.19 -8.43 6.15
C PHE A 274 -5.11 -8.90 5.20
N ASN A 275 -5.47 -9.86 4.36
CA ASN A 275 -4.74 -10.26 3.18
C ASN A 275 -5.60 -10.00 1.95
N LEU A 276 -5.08 -9.19 1.06
CA LEU A 276 -5.76 -8.77 -0.15
C LEU A 276 -5.03 -9.39 -1.35
N ALA A 277 -5.70 -10.22 -2.14
CA ALA A 277 -5.12 -10.90 -3.28
C ALA A 277 -5.81 -10.51 -4.59
N ALA A 278 -5.04 -10.02 -5.56
CA ALA A 278 -5.48 -9.88 -6.94
C ALA A 278 -4.26 -9.99 -7.87
N GLY A 279 -4.47 -10.55 -9.05
CA GLY A 279 -3.38 -10.87 -9.96
C GLY A 279 -2.37 -11.81 -9.28
N ALA A 280 -1.09 -11.50 -9.42
CA ALA A 280 0.02 -12.30 -8.87
C ALA A 280 0.48 -11.84 -7.46
N VAL A 281 -0.21 -10.89 -6.81
CA VAL A 281 0.25 -10.26 -5.58
C VAL A 281 -0.75 -10.42 -4.44
N LEU A 282 -0.24 -10.81 -3.27
CA LEU A 282 -0.92 -10.80 -1.97
C LEU A 282 -0.39 -9.63 -1.15
N ASP A 283 -1.26 -8.74 -0.72
CA ASP A 283 -0.94 -7.60 0.15
C ASP A 283 -1.40 -7.83 1.58
N GLY A 284 -0.49 -7.77 2.56
CA GLY A 284 -0.82 -7.81 3.97
C GLY A 284 -1.04 -6.41 4.56
N THR A 285 -2.16 -6.18 5.24
CA THR A 285 -2.49 -4.86 5.79
C THR A 285 -3.32 -4.90 7.07
N PHE A 286 -3.49 -3.76 7.73
CA PHE A 286 -4.33 -3.54 8.94
C PHE A 286 -4.09 -4.52 10.08
N ALA A 287 -2.83 -4.93 10.28
CA ALA A 287 -2.49 -5.82 11.38
C ALA A 287 -2.62 -5.14 12.76
N ALA A 288 -3.35 -5.78 13.64
CA ALA A 288 -3.56 -5.35 15.02
C ALA A 288 -3.50 -6.53 15.98
N PHE A 289 -2.88 -6.31 17.14
CA PHE A 289 -2.72 -7.31 18.19
C PHE A 289 -2.94 -6.66 19.55
N ARG A 290 -3.36 -7.41 20.53
CA ARG A 290 -3.35 -6.96 21.92
C ARG A 290 -1.93 -6.53 22.32
N GLN A 291 -1.81 -5.71 23.39
CA GLN A 291 -0.52 -5.18 23.81
C GLN A 291 0.48 -6.28 24.19
N GLU A 292 0.02 -7.29 24.90
CA GLU A 292 0.79 -8.44 25.37
C GLU A 292 1.26 -9.34 24.22
N ASP A 293 0.53 -9.36 23.10
CA ASP A 293 0.84 -10.20 21.92
C ASP A 293 1.69 -9.47 20.87
N ARG A 294 2.04 -8.20 21.16
CA ARG A 294 2.81 -7.36 20.23
C ARG A 294 4.24 -7.87 20.09
N GLY A 295 4.59 -8.27 18.85
CA GLY A 295 5.91 -8.82 18.53
C GLY A 295 6.10 -10.27 18.98
N GLY A 296 5.06 -10.89 19.55
CA GLY A 296 5.01 -12.30 19.92
C GLY A 296 4.77 -13.23 18.72
N PRO A 297 4.56 -14.53 18.98
CA PRO A 297 4.39 -15.54 17.94
C PRO A 297 3.15 -15.29 17.06
N ALA A 298 2.05 -14.75 17.59
CA ALA A 298 0.87 -14.34 16.83
C ALA A 298 1.23 -13.35 15.72
N TYR A 299 2.02 -12.32 16.07
CA TYR A 299 2.44 -11.28 15.12
C TYR A 299 3.19 -11.85 13.91
N LEU A 300 4.12 -12.79 14.14
CA LEU A 300 4.89 -13.40 13.05
C LEU A 300 4.08 -14.40 12.26
N ASN A 301 3.18 -15.12 12.91
CA ASN A 301 2.27 -16.05 12.25
C ASN A 301 1.37 -15.30 11.27
N ASP A 302 0.67 -14.26 11.73
CA ASP A 302 -0.34 -13.55 10.94
C ASP A 302 0.29 -12.69 9.83
N LEU A 303 1.51 -12.16 10.04
CA LEU A 303 2.15 -11.27 9.08
C LEU A 303 3.13 -11.94 8.13
N VAL A 304 3.54 -13.18 8.41
CA VAL A 304 4.53 -13.88 7.58
C VAL A 304 4.11 -15.29 7.25
N TYR A 305 3.79 -16.13 8.26
CA TYR A 305 3.61 -17.55 8.01
C TYR A 305 2.27 -17.89 7.37
N GLU A 306 1.18 -17.32 7.87
CA GLU A 306 -0.14 -17.50 7.24
C GLU A 306 -0.25 -16.90 5.85
N PRO A 307 0.28 -15.66 5.58
CA PRO A 307 0.37 -15.17 4.22
C PRO A 307 1.14 -16.09 3.26
N ILE A 308 2.21 -16.74 3.71
CA ILE A 308 2.94 -17.73 2.88
C ILE A 308 2.07 -18.95 2.60
N ARG A 309 1.39 -19.52 3.61
CA ARG A 309 0.45 -20.63 3.41
C ARG A 309 -0.65 -20.26 2.42
N LEU A 310 -1.25 -19.08 2.60
CA LEU A 310 -2.31 -18.58 1.73
C LEU A 310 -1.81 -18.37 0.30
N ALA A 311 -0.62 -17.81 0.13
CA ALA A 311 -0.03 -17.57 -1.19
C ALA A 311 0.29 -18.88 -1.92
N CYS A 312 0.87 -19.88 -1.23
CA CYS A 312 1.08 -21.22 -1.80
C CYS A 312 -0.25 -21.85 -2.22
N ALA A 313 -1.27 -21.80 -1.35
CA ALA A 313 -2.58 -22.39 -1.63
C ALA A 313 -3.31 -21.75 -2.83
N ARG A 314 -3.02 -20.48 -3.13
CA ARG A 314 -3.65 -19.71 -4.22
C ARG A 314 -2.79 -19.56 -5.46
N GLY A 315 -1.57 -20.07 -5.47
CA GLY A 315 -0.63 -19.87 -6.57
C GLY A 315 -0.23 -18.40 -6.78
N VAL A 316 -0.17 -17.61 -5.69
CA VAL A 316 0.28 -16.22 -5.73
C VAL A 316 1.79 -16.17 -5.81
N GLU A 317 2.33 -15.34 -6.69
CA GLU A 317 3.77 -15.28 -6.96
C GLU A 317 4.55 -14.38 -5.97
N THR A 318 3.89 -13.39 -5.39
CA THR A 318 4.54 -12.40 -4.54
C THR A 318 3.66 -12.00 -3.36
N ILE A 319 4.25 -11.88 -2.18
CA ILE A 319 3.61 -11.25 -1.01
C ILE A 319 4.28 -9.91 -0.76
N ASP A 320 3.50 -8.82 -0.65
CA ASP A 320 3.96 -7.53 -0.14
C ASP A 320 3.61 -7.43 1.36
N LEU A 321 4.63 -7.45 2.19
CA LEU A 321 4.53 -7.44 3.65
C LEU A 321 4.57 -6.01 4.23
N GLY A 322 4.64 -4.99 3.36
CA GLY A 322 4.68 -3.58 3.74
C GLY A 322 6.00 -3.12 4.35
N MET A 323 5.98 -1.90 4.93
CA MET A 323 7.18 -1.14 5.35
C MET A 323 7.54 -1.29 6.83
N SER A 324 6.72 -1.92 7.66
CA SER A 324 6.97 -2.06 9.10
C SER A 324 7.72 -3.34 9.45
N ALA A 325 8.42 -3.35 10.60
CA ALA A 325 9.10 -4.54 11.13
C ALA A 325 9.95 -5.30 10.10
N LEU A 326 10.84 -4.61 9.41
CA LEU A 326 11.60 -5.15 8.28
C LEU A 326 12.52 -6.31 8.70
N TYR A 327 13.17 -6.21 9.87
CA TYR A 327 14.12 -7.23 10.33
C TYR A 327 13.54 -8.66 10.35
N PRO A 328 12.41 -8.95 11.04
CA PRO A 328 11.87 -10.29 11.07
C PRO A 328 11.41 -10.80 9.69
N LYS A 329 11.00 -9.92 8.79
CA LYS A 329 10.59 -10.27 7.43
C LYS A 329 11.81 -10.63 6.56
N VAL A 330 12.86 -9.80 6.59
CA VAL A 330 14.10 -10.06 5.86
C VAL A 330 14.81 -11.32 6.38
N LEU A 331 14.84 -11.52 7.71
CA LEU A 331 15.38 -12.73 8.31
C LEU A 331 14.69 -14.00 7.77
N ARG A 332 13.40 -13.91 7.46
CA ARG A 332 12.58 -15.01 6.92
C ARG A 332 12.56 -15.11 5.41
N GLY A 333 13.37 -14.28 4.72
CA GLY A 333 13.62 -14.39 3.29
C GLY A 333 12.90 -13.34 2.43
N ALA A 334 12.24 -12.35 3.04
CA ALA A 334 11.77 -11.19 2.28
C ALA A 334 12.96 -10.34 1.81
N ARG A 335 12.82 -9.71 0.67
CA ARG A 335 13.74 -8.70 0.14
C ARG A 335 13.07 -7.34 0.13
N LEU A 336 13.85 -6.28 0.18
CA LEU A 336 13.35 -4.92 0.19
C LEU A 336 13.21 -4.36 -1.21
N ARG A 337 12.04 -3.81 -1.52
CA ARG A 337 11.79 -3.08 -2.75
C ARG A 337 11.77 -1.59 -2.45
N ARG A 338 12.71 -0.84 -3.04
CA ARG A 338 12.80 0.61 -2.84
C ARG A 338 11.61 1.33 -3.44
N ARG A 339 11.15 2.38 -2.76
CA ARG A 339 10.07 3.26 -3.19
C ARG A 339 10.59 4.68 -3.30
N VAL A 340 10.04 5.42 -4.25
CA VAL A 340 10.27 6.85 -4.40
C VAL A 340 8.93 7.60 -4.37
N ALA A 341 8.94 8.84 -3.93
CA ALA A 341 7.81 9.73 -4.12
C ALA A 341 8.14 10.73 -5.22
N LEU A 342 7.12 11.02 -6.05
CA LEU A 342 7.15 12.08 -7.05
C LEU A 342 6.33 13.23 -6.50
N VAL A 343 6.93 14.41 -6.44
CA VAL A 343 6.31 15.57 -5.77
C VAL A 343 6.44 16.81 -6.64
N ARG A 344 5.30 17.47 -6.92
CA ARG A 344 5.28 18.77 -7.60
C ARG A 344 4.40 19.74 -6.83
N GLY A 345 4.98 20.82 -6.34
CA GLY A 345 4.25 21.91 -5.67
C GLY A 345 3.63 22.88 -6.69
N SER A 346 2.50 23.49 -6.32
CA SER A 346 1.79 24.49 -7.12
C SER A 346 2.55 25.84 -7.24
N SER A 347 3.53 26.05 -6.39
CA SER A 347 4.45 27.19 -6.46
C SER A 347 5.88 26.76 -6.19
N PRO A 348 6.89 27.55 -6.63
CA PRO A 348 8.30 27.24 -6.35
C PRO A 348 8.60 27.03 -4.86
N ALA A 349 8.00 27.85 -3.99
CA ALA A 349 8.20 27.73 -2.54
C ALA A 349 7.64 26.43 -1.97
N VAL A 350 6.42 26.04 -2.35
CA VAL A 350 5.81 24.76 -1.96
C VAL A 350 6.62 23.59 -2.51
N HIS A 351 7.03 23.67 -3.79
CA HIS A 351 7.82 22.62 -4.43
C HIS A 351 9.16 22.40 -3.70
N GLN A 352 9.92 23.47 -3.43
CA GLN A 352 11.19 23.38 -2.72
C GLN A 352 11.03 22.85 -1.30
N ALA A 353 10.00 23.32 -0.58
CA ALA A 353 9.71 22.84 0.78
C ALA A 353 9.41 21.33 0.81
N LEU A 354 8.59 20.83 -0.13
CA LEU A 354 8.27 19.42 -0.25
C LEU A 354 9.49 18.58 -0.67
N ALA A 355 10.30 19.06 -1.61
CA ALA A 355 11.53 18.38 -2.04
C ALA A 355 12.57 18.31 -0.90
N ALA A 356 12.76 19.38 -0.15
CA ALA A 356 13.67 19.43 0.99
C ALA A 356 13.20 18.50 2.11
N LEU A 357 11.89 18.50 2.41
CA LEU A 357 11.31 17.57 3.37
C LEU A 357 11.50 16.12 2.94
N GLY A 358 11.21 15.81 1.67
CA GLY A 358 11.38 14.47 1.14
C GLY A 358 12.80 13.95 1.38
N LYS A 359 13.82 14.76 1.13
CA LYS A 359 15.22 14.42 1.43
C LYS A 359 15.47 14.18 2.92
N ALA A 360 14.90 15.02 3.79
CA ALA A 360 15.05 14.87 5.24
C ALA A 360 14.34 13.61 5.76
N VAL A 361 13.14 13.32 5.24
CA VAL A 361 12.40 12.09 5.57
C VAL A 361 13.17 10.87 5.07
N ALA A 362 13.71 10.90 3.85
CA ALA A 362 14.51 9.83 3.28
C ALA A 362 15.72 9.49 4.14
N TRP A 363 16.48 10.50 4.55
CA TRP A 363 17.65 10.31 5.42
C TRP A 363 17.27 9.65 6.76
N ARG A 364 16.20 10.13 7.39
CA ARG A 364 15.69 9.54 8.64
C ARG A 364 15.20 8.11 8.44
N GLN A 365 14.51 7.85 7.33
CA GLN A 365 13.99 6.53 6.99
C GLN A 365 15.13 5.54 6.76
N GLU A 366 16.15 5.91 5.99
CA GLU A 366 17.33 5.08 5.75
C GLU A 366 18.08 4.78 7.06
N ALA A 367 18.30 5.79 7.91
CA ALA A 367 18.92 5.60 9.21
C ALA A 367 18.11 4.64 10.10
N LYS A 368 16.77 4.71 10.05
CA LYS A 368 15.86 3.81 10.76
C LYS A 368 15.95 2.39 10.20
N GLU A 369 15.92 2.22 8.88
CA GLU A 369 16.04 0.92 8.22
C GLU A 369 17.37 0.25 8.54
N ARG A 370 18.48 0.99 8.43
CA ARG A 370 19.81 0.51 8.83
C ARG A 370 19.83 0.03 10.28
N ARG A 371 19.26 0.81 11.18
CA ARG A 371 19.18 0.43 12.60
C ARG A 371 18.31 -0.81 12.83
N MET A 372 17.18 -0.89 12.15
CA MET A 372 16.27 -2.04 12.27
C MET A 372 16.87 -3.33 11.70
N LEU A 373 17.57 -3.24 10.59
CA LEU A 373 18.15 -4.41 9.91
C LEU A 373 19.48 -4.86 10.52
N GLY A 374 20.23 -3.94 11.16
CA GLY A 374 21.50 -4.28 11.81
C GLY A 374 22.44 -5.03 10.88
N ALA A 375 22.85 -6.24 11.27
CA ALA A 375 23.75 -7.07 10.47
C ALA A 375 23.15 -7.58 9.14
N LEU A 376 21.84 -7.51 8.96
CA LEU A 376 21.18 -7.85 7.68
C LEU A 376 21.22 -6.69 6.68
N TRP A 377 21.60 -5.47 7.12
CA TRP A 377 21.72 -4.33 6.22
C TRP A 377 22.83 -4.55 5.20
N GLY A 378 22.52 -4.35 3.91
CA GLY A 378 23.46 -4.45 2.81
C GLY A 378 22.76 -4.59 1.46
N PRO A 379 23.51 -4.58 0.35
CA PRO A 379 22.92 -4.70 -0.99
C PRO A 379 22.03 -5.93 -1.14
N ARG A 380 22.40 -7.05 -0.54
CA ARG A 380 21.67 -8.33 -0.63
C ARG A 380 20.27 -8.31 0.02
N CYS A 381 19.95 -7.31 0.85
CA CYS A 381 18.60 -7.21 1.41
C CYS A 381 17.61 -6.52 0.46
N TYR A 382 18.08 -5.97 -0.67
CA TYR A 382 17.26 -5.31 -1.67
C TYR A 382 17.03 -6.20 -2.89
N GLU A 383 15.88 -6.02 -3.54
CA GLU A 383 15.63 -6.51 -4.90
C GLU A 383 16.29 -5.53 -5.87
N ASP A 384 17.48 -5.87 -6.40
CA ASP A 384 18.08 -5.11 -7.47
C ASP A 384 17.45 -5.54 -8.81
N ALA A 385 17.44 -4.65 -9.81
CA ALA A 385 16.86 -4.92 -11.11
C ALA A 385 17.53 -6.10 -11.87
N GLU A 386 18.72 -6.50 -11.44
CA GLU A 386 19.48 -7.63 -12.00
C GLU A 386 18.98 -9.01 -11.54
N ASP A 387 18.12 -9.07 -10.52
CA ASP A 387 17.53 -10.33 -10.02
C ASP A 387 16.17 -10.65 -10.66
N LEU A 388 15.75 -9.90 -11.67
CA LEU A 388 14.59 -10.26 -12.49
C LEU A 388 15.04 -11.27 -13.54
N PRO A 389 14.36 -12.44 -13.69
CA PRO A 389 14.70 -13.43 -14.67
C PRO A 389 14.56 -12.90 -16.09
#